data_431add35dcb85ca9a899c7202be3ffc7
#
_entry.id   431add35dcb85ca9a899c7202be3ffc7
#
_cell.length_a   1.000
_cell.length_b   1.000
_cell.length_c   1.000
_cell.angle_alpha   90.00
_cell.angle_beta   90.00
_cell.angle_gamma   90.00
#
_symmetry.space_group_name_H-M   'P 1'
#
loop_
_entity.id
_entity.type
_entity.pdbx_description
1 polymer ?
#
loop_
_entity_poly.entity_id
_entity_poly.type
_entity_poly.pdbx_seq_one_letter_code
_entity_poly.pdbx_strand_id
1 'polypeptide(L)'
;VIYGPNVTVIKANLEAYLEQDQETEETETMEPAAEASKKPGKERPGQKRHILCSPFNGRAASITEAPDEAFSSKMMGDGYVVFPEDGEAVAPEDGEGMFVFPSKHALGLKTDDGTEFLLHIGVDTVKLDGQGFEVFVKDGQRVRKGDRLMKFDLQYIRDHAASDACMAVFTGLKEGQEVHMEQTGQVKALDEIGWYELKPDGSYGAVDG
;
A
#
# COMPACT_ATOMS: atom_id res chain seq x y z
N VAL A 1 -16.03 -10.84 -16.13
CA VAL A 1 -14.68 -10.84 -15.55
C VAL A 1 -14.80 -11.46 -14.18
N ILE A 2 -14.19 -12.63 -13.97
CA ILE A 2 -14.23 -13.33 -12.67
C ILE A 2 -13.09 -12.75 -11.83
N TYR A 3 -13.43 -11.88 -10.91
CA TYR A 3 -12.49 -11.45 -9.88
C TYR A 3 -12.22 -12.61 -8.92
N GLY A 4 -10.97 -12.86 -8.60
CA GLY A 4 -10.61 -13.87 -7.61
C GLY A 4 -11.15 -13.52 -6.20
N PRO A 5 -11.27 -14.50 -5.30
CA PRO A 5 -11.87 -14.29 -3.97
C PRO A 5 -11.21 -13.18 -3.15
N ASN A 6 -9.93 -12.91 -3.38
CA ASN A 6 -9.18 -11.89 -2.64
C ASN A 6 -9.63 -10.45 -2.96
N VAL A 7 -10.00 -10.17 -4.21
CA VAL A 7 -10.48 -8.83 -4.62
C VAL A 7 -11.77 -8.45 -3.89
N THR A 8 -12.67 -9.42 -3.70
CA THR A 8 -13.92 -9.21 -2.97
C THR A 8 -13.66 -8.90 -1.51
N VAL A 9 -12.70 -9.58 -0.89
CA VAL A 9 -12.31 -9.33 0.51
C VAL A 9 -11.67 -7.97 0.66
N ILE A 10 -10.78 -7.57 -0.26
CA ILE A 10 -10.15 -6.25 -0.26
C ILE A 10 -11.19 -5.14 -0.38
N LYS A 11 -12.12 -5.26 -1.34
CA LYS A 11 -13.20 -4.28 -1.51
C LYS A 11 -14.10 -4.22 -0.28
N ALA A 12 -14.50 -5.36 0.26
CA ALA A 12 -15.37 -5.41 1.44
C ALA A 12 -14.68 -4.83 2.69
N ASN A 13 -13.41 -5.13 2.91
CA ASN A 13 -12.65 -4.58 4.04
C ASN A 13 -12.48 -3.06 3.91
N LEU A 14 -12.25 -2.57 2.70
CA LEU A 14 -12.08 -1.14 2.47
C LEU A 14 -13.43 -0.40 2.51
N GLU A 15 -14.52 -1.00 2.03
CA GLU A 15 -15.86 -0.45 2.16
C GLU A 15 -16.27 -0.37 3.64
N ALA A 16 -16.02 -1.41 4.42
CA ALA A 16 -16.26 -1.40 5.87
C ALA A 16 -15.42 -0.34 6.61
N TYR A 17 -14.17 -0.12 6.16
CA TYR A 17 -13.31 0.94 6.70
C TYR A 17 -13.89 2.34 6.39
N LEU A 18 -14.37 2.55 5.17
CA LEU A 18 -14.95 3.83 4.76
C LEU A 18 -16.25 4.17 5.50
N GLU A 19 -17.01 3.15 5.92
CA GLU A 19 -18.20 3.33 6.75
C GLU A 19 -17.85 3.71 8.21
N GLN A 20 -16.71 3.26 8.73
CA GLN A 20 -16.24 3.60 10.07
C GLN A 20 -15.69 5.03 10.17
N ASP A 21 -15.08 5.55 9.11
CA ASP A 21 -14.52 6.92 9.08
C ASP A 21 -15.60 8.02 9.23
N GLN A 22 -16.88 7.66 9.12
CA GLN A 22 -17.97 8.62 9.29
C GLN A 22 -18.35 8.91 10.75
N GLU A 23 -17.80 8.17 11.73
CA GLU A 23 -18.24 8.27 13.12
C GLU A 23 -17.20 8.77 14.13
N THR A 24 -15.97 9.05 13.74
CA THR A 24 -14.94 9.49 14.72
C THR A 24 -14.29 10.82 14.35
N GLU A 25 -14.89 11.91 14.79
CA GLU A 25 -14.18 13.16 15.07
C GLU A 25 -13.77 13.14 16.56
N GLU A 26 -12.51 12.85 16.85
CA GLU A 26 -11.84 13.39 18.05
C GLU A 26 -10.31 13.34 17.86
N THR A 27 -9.74 14.53 18.01
CA THR A 27 -8.32 14.87 17.90
C THR A 27 -7.54 14.43 19.11
N GLU A 28 -6.43 13.74 18.94
CA GLU A 28 -5.30 13.82 19.88
C GLU A 28 -3.96 13.83 19.13
N THR A 29 -3.22 14.91 19.38
CA THR A 29 -1.85 15.14 18.92
C THR A 29 -0.87 14.34 19.76
N MET A 30 -0.02 13.53 19.17
CA MET A 30 1.18 12.98 19.78
C MET A 30 2.42 13.18 18.93
N GLU A 31 3.46 13.69 19.58
CA GLU A 31 4.79 13.99 19.03
C GLU A 31 5.57 12.72 18.64
N PRO A 32 6.58 12.85 17.74
CA PRO A 32 7.29 11.69 17.20
C PRO A 32 8.38 11.19 18.15
N ALA A 33 8.40 9.90 18.36
CA ALA A 33 9.52 9.21 19.03
C ALA A 33 10.55 8.74 18.00
N ALA A 34 11.82 9.01 18.31
CA ALA A 34 12.98 8.85 17.47
C ALA A 34 13.47 7.38 17.33
N GLU A 35 13.97 7.12 16.15
CA GLU A 35 15.02 6.18 15.72
C GLU A 35 15.33 4.92 16.56
N ALA A 36 15.23 3.77 15.89
CA ALA A 36 16.11 2.64 16.16
C ALA A 36 16.51 1.97 14.83
N SER A 37 17.69 2.34 14.35
CA SER A 37 18.37 1.65 13.25
C SER A 37 18.72 0.21 13.63
N LYS A 38 18.07 -0.78 13.04
CA LYS A 38 18.50 -2.19 13.09
C LYS A 38 19.29 -2.53 11.83
N LYS A 39 20.50 -3.04 12.04
CA LYS A 39 21.42 -3.56 11.01
C LYS A 39 20.77 -4.69 10.21
N PRO A 40 21.15 -4.86 8.91
CA PRO A 40 20.55 -5.87 8.04
C PRO A 40 20.77 -7.29 8.60
N GLY A 41 19.69 -8.03 8.71
CA GLY A 41 19.70 -9.43 9.14
C GLY A 41 20.41 -10.31 8.10
N LYS A 42 21.29 -11.20 8.54
CA LYS A 42 21.99 -12.17 7.69
C LYS A 42 21.00 -13.01 6.89
N GLU A 43 21.20 -13.03 5.57
CA GLU A 43 20.48 -13.92 4.66
C GLU A 43 20.60 -15.38 5.08
N ARG A 44 19.46 -16.05 5.18
CA ARG A 44 19.44 -17.53 5.27
C ARG A 44 19.43 -18.07 3.84
N PRO A 45 20.37 -18.96 3.48
CA PRO A 45 20.40 -19.54 2.13
C PRO A 45 19.10 -20.28 1.82
N GLY A 46 18.40 -19.87 0.75
CA GLY A 46 17.25 -20.58 0.21
C GLY A 46 15.88 -19.92 0.39
N GLN A 47 15.76 -18.80 1.11
CA GLN A 47 14.52 -18.04 1.19
C GLN A 47 14.44 -16.99 0.06
N LYS A 48 13.41 -17.10 -0.77
CA LYS A 48 13.11 -16.08 -1.77
C LYS A 48 12.44 -14.88 -1.08
N ARG A 49 12.90 -13.68 -1.41
CA ARG A 49 12.34 -12.42 -0.93
C ARG A 49 11.64 -11.70 -2.07
N HIS A 50 10.51 -11.12 -1.78
CA HIS A 50 9.87 -10.13 -2.64
C HIS A 50 10.42 -8.76 -2.26
N ILE A 51 11.06 -8.08 -3.21
CA ILE A 51 11.65 -6.76 -2.98
C ILE A 51 10.59 -5.69 -3.19
N LEU A 52 10.51 -4.75 -2.27
CA LEU A 52 9.54 -3.66 -2.29
C LEU A 52 10.19 -2.38 -2.79
N CYS A 53 9.60 -1.78 -3.82
CA CYS A 53 10.00 -0.48 -4.34
C CYS A 53 8.98 0.59 -3.97
N SER A 54 9.43 1.81 -3.72
CA SER A 54 8.52 2.93 -3.45
C SER A 54 7.77 3.35 -4.70
N PRO A 55 6.44 3.49 -4.65
CA PRO A 55 5.67 4.09 -5.75
C PRO A 55 5.69 5.63 -5.74
N PHE A 56 6.28 6.25 -4.73
CA PHE A 56 6.26 7.70 -4.49
C PHE A 56 7.66 8.27 -4.23
N ASN A 57 7.84 9.55 -4.53
CA ASN A 57 8.91 10.36 -3.98
C ASN A 57 8.48 10.89 -2.61
N GLY A 58 9.33 10.79 -1.58
CA GLY A 58 9.03 11.31 -0.27
C GLY A 58 9.73 10.59 0.86
N ARG A 59 9.19 10.68 2.07
CA ARG A 59 9.74 10.03 3.26
C ARG A 59 9.02 8.69 3.49
N ALA A 60 9.74 7.60 3.31
CA ALA A 60 9.25 6.25 3.60
C ALA A 60 9.42 5.87 5.08
N ALA A 61 8.45 5.16 5.61
CA ALA A 61 8.44 4.65 6.98
C ALA A 61 7.65 3.34 7.10
N SER A 62 7.74 2.68 8.25
CA SER A 62 6.88 1.53 8.57
C SER A 62 5.42 1.93 8.51
N ILE A 63 4.54 1.00 8.15
CA ILE A 63 3.09 1.24 8.17
C ILE A 63 2.58 1.65 9.56
N THR A 64 3.29 1.27 10.62
CA THR A 64 2.96 1.65 12.00
C THR A 64 3.07 3.16 12.26
N GLU A 65 3.72 3.92 11.36
CA GLU A 65 3.78 5.39 11.40
C GLU A 65 2.65 6.06 10.61
N ALA A 66 1.77 5.29 9.98
CA ALA A 66 0.64 5.86 9.26
C ALA A 66 -0.26 6.64 10.23
N PRO A 67 -0.72 7.86 9.87
CA PRO A 67 -1.56 8.69 10.74
C PRO A 67 -3.03 8.25 10.72
N ASP A 68 -3.26 6.96 10.68
CA ASP A 68 -4.57 6.32 10.66
C ASP A 68 -4.47 4.96 11.34
N GLU A 69 -5.38 4.69 12.27
CA GLU A 69 -5.33 3.48 13.12
C GLU A 69 -5.56 2.19 12.33
N ALA A 70 -6.42 2.20 11.31
CA ALA A 70 -6.69 1.01 10.51
C ALA A 70 -5.45 0.55 9.74
N PHE A 71 -4.60 1.47 9.34
CA PHE A 71 -3.31 1.17 8.69
C PHE A 71 -2.21 0.90 9.72
N SER A 72 -2.05 1.76 10.71
CA SER A 72 -0.95 1.64 11.70
C SER A 72 -1.07 0.41 12.60
N SER A 73 -2.29 -0.05 12.88
CA SER A 73 -2.55 -1.30 13.59
C SER A 73 -2.40 -2.55 12.72
N LYS A 74 -2.13 -2.39 11.42
CA LYS A 74 -2.06 -3.48 10.41
C LYS A 74 -3.40 -4.23 10.22
N MET A 75 -4.52 -3.63 10.59
CA MET A 75 -5.85 -4.22 10.42
C MET A 75 -6.18 -4.46 8.94
N MET A 76 -5.71 -3.56 8.05
CA MET A 76 -5.85 -3.67 6.59
C MET A 76 -4.79 -4.57 5.94
N GLY A 77 -3.77 -4.97 6.67
CA GLY A 77 -2.61 -5.72 6.20
C GLY A 77 -1.30 -5.04 6.58
N ASP A 78 -0.18 -5.74 6.39
CA ASP A 78 1.13 -5.14 6.58
C ASP A 78 1.59 -4.38 5.34
N GLY A 79 2.49 -3.43 5.50
CA GLY A 79 2.94 -2.59 4.40
C GLY A 79 3.89 -1.49 4.86
N TYR A 80 3.83 -0.37 4.14
CA TYR A 80 4.62 0.82 4.46
C TYR A 80 3.83 2.08 4.15
N VAL A 81 4.27 3.20 4.71
CA VAL A 81 3.75 4.54 4.43
C VAL A 81 4.83 5.40 3.79
N VAL A 82 4.44 6.24 2.85
CA VAL A 82 5.28 7.30 2.29
C VAL A 82 4.57 8.63 2.46
N PHE A 83 5.25 9.59 3.08
CA PHE A 83 4.80 10.98 3.13
C PHE A 83 5.30 11.68 1.86
N PRO A 84 4.41 11.95 0.89
CA PRO A 84 4.82 12.32 -0.46
C PRO A 84 5.35 13.75 -0.54
N GLU A 85 6.31 13.96 -1.44
CA GLU A 85 6.84 15.28 -1.79
C GLU A 85 6.20 15.87 -3.03
N ASP A 86 5.64 15.01 -3.87
CA ASP A 86 4.91 15.39 -5.07
C ASP A 86 3.60 14.60 -5.20
N GLY A 87 2.80 14.94 -6.18
CA GLY A 87 1.48 14.37 -6.43
C GLY A 87 1.50 13.28 -7.49
N GLU A 88 2.47 12.38 -7.50
CA GLU A 88 2.55 11.31 -8.50
C GLU A 88 2.75 9.93 -7.85
N ALA A 89 2.00 8.94 -8.34
CA ALA A 89 2.20 7.53 -8.02
C ALA A 89 2.56 6.75 -9.27
N VAL A 90 3.61 5.93 -9.18
CA VAL A 90 4.05 5.06 -10.28
C VAL A 90 3.95 3.59 -9.88
N ALA A 91 3.85 2.70 -10.87
CA ALA A 91 3.88 1.26 -10.63
C ALA A 91 5.25 0.85 -10.05
N PRO A 92 5.30 0.31 -8.83
CA PRO A 92 6.56 -0.11 -8.23
C PRO A 92 7.13 -1.37 -8.90
N GLU A 93 6.28 -2.12 -9.60
CA GLU A 93 6.60 -3.38 -10.27
C GLU A 93 5.72 -3.60 -11.49
N ASP A 94 6.10 -4.60 -12.30
CA ASP A 94 5.27 -5.08 -13.41
C ASP A 94 4.05 -5.84 -12.87
N GLY A 95 2.88 -5.60 -13.48
CA GLY A 95 1.65 -6.24 -13.03
C GLY A 95 0.41 -5.76 -13.80
N GLU A 96 -0.72 -5.82 -13.13
CA GLU A 96 -1.98 -5.30 -13.69
C GLU A 96 -2.82 -4.59 -12.63
N GLY A 97 -3.63 -3.63 -13.07
CA GLY A 97 -4.65 -2.98 -12.24
C GLY A 97 -5.76 -3.96 -11.89
N MET A 98 -6.08 -4.08 -10.61
CA MET A 98 -7.17 -4.95 -10.14
C MET A 98 -8.48 -4.20 -10.06
N PHE A 99 -8.46 -3.03 -9.48
CA PHE A 99 -9.61 -2.13 -9.34
C PHE A 99 -9.16 -0.70 -9.03
N VAL A 100 -10.01 0.24 -9.36
CA VAL A 100 -9.90 1.65 -8.96
C VAL A 100 -11.15 2.02 -8.18
N PHE A 101 -10.99 2.65 -7.03
CA PHE A 101 -12.14 3.14 -6.26
C PHE A 101 -12.87 4.25 -7.00
N PRO A 102 -14.20 4.35 -6.92
CA PRO A 102 -14.97 5.41 -7.56
C PRO A 102 -14.51 6.82 -7.18
N SER A 103 -14.13 7.03 -5.93
CA SER A 103 -13.55 8.27 -5.40
C SER A 103 -12.06 8.44 -5.74
N LYS A 104 -11.47 7.54 -6.51
CA LYS A 104 -10.10 7.60 -7.08
C LYS A 104 -8.95 7.73 -6.07
N HIS A 105 -9.23 7.68 -4.78
CA HIS A 105 -8.22 7.83 -3.72
C HIS A 105 -7.43 6.54 -3.46
N ALA A 106 -7.91 5.40 -3.96
CA ALA A 106 -7.28 4.11 -3.79
C ALA A 106 -7.41 3.23 -5.03
N LEU A 107 -6.40 2.41 -5.25
CA LEU A 107 -6.38 1.41 -6.32
C LEU A 107 -5.66 0.14 -5.86
N GLY A 108 -6.09 -0.99 -6.40
CA GLY A 108 -5.45 -2.29 -6.19
C GLY A 108 -4.59 -2.68 -7.38
N LEU A 109 -3.44 -3.26 -7.11
CA LEU A 109 -2.52 -3.81 -8.09
C LEU A 109 -2.20 -5.26 -7.75
N LYS A 110 -1.95 -6.04 -8.79
CA LYS A 110 -1.43 -7.41 -8.70
C LYS A 110 -0.17 -7.50 -9.53
N THR A 111 0.93 -7.85 -8.89
CA THR A 111 2.22 -8.05 -9.56
C THR A 111 2.27 -9.37 -10.31
N ASP A 112 3.27 -9.54 -11.20
CA ASP A 112 3.43 -10.75 -12.01
C ASP A 112 3.71 -12.01 -11.19
N ASP A 113 4.29 -11.86 -10.01
CA ASP A 113 4.49 -12.96 -9.06
C ASP A 113 3.25 -13.30 -8.22
N GLY A 114 2.13 -12.59 -8.46
CA GLY A 114 0.87 -12.83 -7.78
C GLY A 114 0.66 -12.04 -6.48
N THR A 115 1.59 -11.16 -6.12
CA THR A 115 1.43 -10.27 -4.96
C THR A 115 0.34 -9.25 -5.21
N GLU A 116 -0.60 -9.15 -4.28
CA GLU A 116 -1.70 -8.18 -4.32
C GLU A 116 -1.48 -7.11 -3.27
N PHE A 117 -1.59 -5.85 -3.67
CA PHE A 117 -1.47 -4.72 -2.77
C PHE A 117 -2.38 -3.57 -3.14
N LEU A 118 -2.69 -2.77 -2.13
CA LEU A 118 -3.50 -1.57 -2.22
C LEU A 118 -2.61 -0.34 -2.11
N LEU A 119 -2.76 0.61 -3.02
CA LEU A 119 -2.26 1.96 -2.86
C LEU A 119 -3.41 2.85 -2.40
N HIS A 120 -3.27 3.47 -1.24
CA HIS A 120 -4.23 4.39 -0.64
C HIS A 120 -3.59 5.77 -0.49
N ILE A 121 -4.17 6.77 -1.12
CA ILE A 121 -3.62 8.12 -1.19
C ILE A 121 -4.31 9.01 -0.17
N GLY A 122 -3.55 9.46 0.81
CA GLY A 122 -4.04 10.31 1.89
C GLY A 122 -4.91 9.58 2.91
N VAL A 123 -5.32 10.29 3.93
CA VAL A 123 -6.28 9.85 4.95
C VAL A 123 -7.54 10.71 4.81
N ASP A 124 -8.73 10.11 4.92
CA ASP A 124 -10.04 10.76 4.70
C ASP A 124 -10.28 11.28 3.27
N THR A 125 -9.47 10.89 2.32
CA THR A 125 -9.55 11.35 0.93
C THR A 125 -10.74 10.80 0.17
N VAL A 126 -11.42 9.78 0.67
CA VAL A 126 -12.70 9.31 0.15
C VAL A 126 -13.75 10.43 0.11
N LYS A 127 -13.72 11.34 1.10
CA LYS A 127 -14.62 12.48 1.24
C LYS A 127 -14.44 13.52 0.12
N LEU A 128 -13.34 13.49 -0.61
CA LEU A 128 -13.05 14.40 -1.73
C LEU A 128 -13.78 14.00 -3.02
N ASP A 129 -14.43 12.84 -3.05
CA ASP A 129 -15.24 12.34 -4.17
C ASP A 129 -14.54 12.43 -5.54
N GLY A 130 -13.24 12.10 -5.55
CA GLY A 130 -12.40 12.12 -6.74
C GLY A 130 -11.81 13.48 -7.12
N GLN A 131 -12.12 14.54 -6.38
CA GLN A 131 -11.52 15.85 -6.62
C GLN A 131 -10.04 15.84 -6.25
N GLY A 132 -9.23 16.38 -7.15
CA GLY A 132 -7.77 16.37 -6.99
C GLY A 132 -7.09 15.06 -7.42
N PHE A 133 -7.82 14.09 -7.97
CA PHE A 133 -7.27 12.81 -8.44
C PHE A 133 -7.46 12.60 -9.94
N GLU A 134 -6.41 12.16 -10.61
CA GLU A 134 -6.41 11.71 -12.00
C GLU A 134 -5.76 10.31 -12.08
N VAL A 135 -6.52 9.30 -12.51
CA VAL A 135 -6.07 7.92 -12.59
C VAL A 135 -5.80 7.53 -14.04
N PHE A 136 -4.65 6.90 -14.30
CA PHE A 136 -4.21 6.50 -15.62
C PHE A 136 -4.31 4.99 -15.88
N VAL A 137 -4.57 4.20 -14.85
CA VAL A 137 -4.73 2.75 -14.92
C VAL A 137 -6.21 2.37 -14.80
N LYS A 138 -6.60 1.29 -15.45
CA LYS A 138 -7.94 0.70 -15.40
C LYS A 138 -7.90 -0.72 -14.88
N ASP A 139 -9.04 -1.23 -14.46
CA ASP A 139 -9.23 -2.63 -14.09
C ASP A 139 -8.78 -3.54 -15.25
N GLY A 140 -7.93 -4.53 -14.96
CA GLY A 140 -7.38 -5.46 -15.94
C GLY A 140 -6.30 -4.88 -16.87
N GLN A 141 -5.91 -3.63 -16.68
CA GLN A 141 -4.87 -3.02 -17.49
C GLN A 141 -3.48 -3.43 -17.04
N ARG A 142 -2.67 -3.88 -17.98
CA ARG A 142 -1.25 -4.17 -17.77
C ARG A 142 -0.47 -2.90 -17.47
N VAL A 143 0.40 -2.94 -16.47
CA VAL A 143 1.33 -1.88 -16.11
C VAL A 143 2.76 -2.43 -16.02
N ARG A 144 3.72 -1.57 -16.31
CA ARG A 144 5.14 -1.85 -16.16
C ARG A 144 5.71 -1.01 -15.02
N LYS A 145 6.75 -1.50 -14.39
CA LYS A 145 7.50 -0.74 -13.38
C LYS A 145 7.85 0.65 -13.91
N GLY A 146 7.45 1.69 -13.18
CA GLY A 146 7.64 3.09 -13.56
C GLY A 146 6.48 3.72 -14.34
N ASP A 147 5.50 2.93 -14.80
CA ASP A 147 4.31 3.51 -15.44
C ASP A 147 3.54 4.36 -14.42
N ARG A 148 3.07 5.52 -14.89
CA ARG A 148 2.26 6.41 -14.06
C ARG A 148 0.90 5.78 -13.79
N LEU A 149 0.58 5.60 -12.52
CA LEU A 149 -0.70 5.06 -12.07
C LEU A 149 -1.72 6.17 -11.81
N MET A 150 -1.28 7.22 -11.15
CA MET A 150 -2.14 8.28 -10.67
C MET A 150 -1.37 9.60 -10.51
N LYS A 151 -2.08 10.69 -10.71
CA LYS A 151 -1.71 12.02 -10.23
C LYS A 151 -2.70 12.49 -9.18
N PHE A 152 -2.23 13.21 -8.20
CA PHE A 152 -3.06 13.85 -7.19
C PHE A 152 -2.54 15.23 -6.83
N ASP A 153 -3.48 16.14 -6.54
CA ASP A 153 -3.15 17.49 -6.09
C ASP A 153 -2.79 17.46 -4.61
N LEU A 154 -1.49 17.40 -4.33
CA LEU A 154 -0.96 17.28 -2.97
C LEU A 154 -1.40 18.44 -2.06
N GLN A 155 -1.44 19.67 -2.60
CA GLN A 155 -1.87 20.83 -1.83
C GLN A 155 -3.36 20.76 -1.53
N TYR A 156 -4.17 20.34 -2.50
CA TYR A 156 -5.61 20.16 -2.30
C TYR A 156 -5.91 19.11 -1.22
N ILE A 157 -5.17 17.99 -1.23
CA ILE A 157 -5.30 16.95 -0.19
C ILE A 157 -4.92 17.50 1.19
N ARG A 158 -3.80 18.23 1.30
CA ARG A 158 -3.37 18.87 2.57
C ARG A 158 -4.40 19.85 3.12
N ASP A 159 -5.12 20.53 2.26
CA ASP A 159 -6.11 21.54 2.65
C ASP A 159 -7.49 20.95 3.00
N HIS A 160 -7.81 19.73 2.53
CA HIS A 160 -9.17 19.19 2.57
C HIS A 160 -9.28 17.78 3.17
N ALA A 161 -8.17 17.10 3.43
CA ALA A 161 -8.14 15.76 4.02
C ALA A 161 -7.36 15.77 5.36
N ALA A 162 -7.47 14.68 6.11
CA ALA A 162 -6.80 14.58 7.41
C ALA A 162 -5.28 14.46 7.28
N SER A 163 -4.78 13.81 6.23
CA SER A 163 -3.35 13.66 5.94
C SER A 163 -3.12 13.37 4.46
N ASP A 164 -1.94 13.74 3.98
CA ASP A 164 -1.42 13.40 2.65
C ASP A 164 -0.63 12.09 2.62
N ALA A 165 -0.44 11.42 3.76
CA ALA A 165 0.28 10.16 3.85
C ALA A 165 -0.29 9.12 2.89
N CYS A 166 0.57 8.46 2.11
CA CYS A 166 0.20 7.44 1.15
C CYS A 166 0.63 6.07 1.65
N MET A 167 -0.30 5.12 1.72
CA MET A 167 -0.05 3.78 2.22
C MET A 167 -0.01 2.77 1.08
N ALA A 168 0.96 1.85 1.14
CA ALA A 168 0.98 0.64 0.32
C ALA A 168 0.79 -0.57 1.25
N VAL A 169 -0.31 -1.26 1.09
CA VAL A 169 -0.75 -2.35 1.97
C VAL A 169 -0.81 -3.66 1.19
N PHE A 170 -0.10 -4.66 1.64
CA PHE A 170 -0.07 -6.00 1.07
C PHE A 170 -1.19 -6.84 1.68
N THR A 171 -2.25 -7.04 0.94
CA THR A 171 -3.47 -7.69 1.42
C THR A 171 -3.44 -9.22 1.29
N GLY A 172 -2.49 -9.74 0.52
CA GLY A 172 -2.31 -11.17 0.26
C GLY A 172 -1.23 -11.85 1.11
N LEU A 173 -0.65 -11.17 2.10
CA LEU A 173 0.37 -11.77 2.97
C LEU A 173 -0.24 -12.89 3.80
N LYS A 174 0.49 -14.01 3.87
CA LYS A 174 0.12 -15.19 4.68
C LYS A 174 0.53 -14.97 6.13
N GLU A 175 -0.08 -15.72 7.04
CA GLU A 175 0.27 -15.68 8.47
C GLU A 175 1.79 -15.86 8.69
N GLY A 176 2.37 -14.95 9.47
CA GLY A 176 3.80 -14.90 9.75
C GLY A 176 4.68 -14.34 8.63
N GLN A 177 4.09 -13.76 7.58
CA GLN A 177 4.81 -12.87 6.66
C GLN A 177 4.69 -11.43 7.15
N GLU A 178 5.81 -10.74 7.21
CA GLU A 178 5.90 -9.35 7.64
C GLU A 178 6.73 -8.55 6.64
N VAL A 179 6.36 -7.29 6.49
CA VAL A 179 7.15 -6.33 5.70
C VAL A 179 8.35 -5.87 6.51
N HIS A 180 9.53 -6.02 5.95
CA HIS A 180 10.78 -5.57 6.52
C HIS A 180 11.28 -4.33 5.78
N MET A 181 11.29 -3.19 6.45
CA MET A 181 11.84 -1.95 5.90
C MET A 181 13.36 -1.95 6.05
N GLU A 182 14.08 -1.83 4.91
CA GLU A 182 15.55 -1.68 4.89
C GLU A 182 15.96 -0.22 4.73
N GLN A 183 15.16 0.56 4.00
CA GLN A 183 15.37 1.98 3.82
C GLN A 183 14.15 2.76 4.32
N THR A 184 14.38 3.63 5.29
CA THR A 184 13.43 4.61 5.79
C THR A 184 13.99 6.01 5.60
N GLY A 185 13.13 7.02 5.68
CA GLY A 185 13.51 8.40 5.38
C GLY A 185 13.34 8.73 3.90
N GLN A 186 14.15 9.63 3.39
CA GLN A 186 14.02 10.16 2.04
C GLN A 186 14.28 9.10 0.97
N VAL A 187 13.30 8.87 0.10
CA VAL A 187 13.36 7.94 -1.03
C VAL A 187 12.81 8.58 -2.30
N LYS A 188 13.20 8.01 -3.42
CA LYS A 188 12.61 8.31 -4.73
C LYS A 188 11.71 7.17 -5.16
N ALA A 189 10.76 7.48 -6.05
CA ALA A 189 9.99 6.45 -6.72
C ALA A 189 10.92 5.41 -7.36
N LEU A 190 10.59 4.14 -7.17
CA LEU A 190 11.33 2.95 -7.62
C LEU A 190 12.58 2.60 -6.80
N ASP A 191 12.95 3.38 -5.78
CA ASP A 191 13.98 2.95 -4.83
C ASP A 191 13.50 1.68 -4.09
N GLU A 192 14.42 0.73 -3.89
CA GLU A 192 14.18 -0.45 -3.06
C GLU A 192 14.14 -0.03 -1.59
N ILE A 193 13.02 -0.29 -0.92
CA ILE A 193 12.79 0.21 0.44
C ILE A 193 12.60 -0.90 1.48
N GLY A 194 12.45 -2.14 1.04
CA GLY A 194 12.24 -3.26 1.94
C GLY A 194 11.96 -4.56 1.21
N TRP A 195 11.48 -5.55 1.93
CA TRP A 195 11.15 -6.87 1.42
C TRP A 195 10.22 -7.62 2.36
N TYR A 196 9.60 -8.69 1.87
CA TYR A 196 9.01 -9.73 2.69
C TYR A 196 9.38 -11.13 2.17
N GLU A 197 9.31 -12.15 3.03
CA GLU A 197 9.64 -13.51 2.64
C GLU A 197 8.54 -14.11 1.76
N LEU A 198 8.92 -14.63 0.58
CA LEU A 198 8.04 -15.49 -0.20
C LEU A 198 8.02 -16.88 0.46
N LYS A 199 6.89 -17.26 1.00
CA LYS A 199 6.68 -18.66 1.42
C LYS A 199 6.57 -19.51 0.14
N PRO A 200 7.26 -20.68 0.09
CA PRO A 200 7.05 -21.60 -1.01
C PRO A 200 5.55 -21.89 -1.08
N ASP A 201 4.98 -21.83 -2.27
CA ASP A 201 3.61 -22.21 -2.49
C ASP A 201 3.42 -23.57 -1.84
N GLY A 202 2.57 -23.60 -0.82
CA GLY A 202 2.09 -24.87 -0.32
C GLY A 202 1.40 -25.51 -1.52
N SER A 203 2.13 -26.38 -2.22
CA SER A 203 1.50 -27.31 -3.14
C SER A 203 0.30 -27.86 -2.40
N TYR A 204 -0.89 -27.63 -2.90
CA TYR A 204 -2.06 -28.37 -2.49
C TYR A 204 -1.67 -29.83 -2.55
N GLY A 205 -1.40 -30.44 -1.40
CA GLY A 205 -1.22 -31.86 -1.33
C GLY A 205 -2.42 -32.47 -2.02
N ALA A 206 -2.15 -33.19 -3.11
CA ALA A 206 -3.15 -34.03 -3.71
C ALA A 206 -3.73 -34.85 -2.55
N VAL A 207 -4.98 -34.64 -2.24
CA VAL A 207 -5.76 -35.56 -1.42
C VAL A 207 -5.94 -36.80 -2.32
N ASP A 208 -4.97 -37.71 -2.22
CA ASP A 208 -5.18 -39.05 -2.64
C ASP A 208 -6.29 -39.62 -1.73
N GLY A 209 -7.46 -39.72 -2.34
CA GLY A 209 -8.66 -40.24 -1.70
C GLY A 209 -8.62 -41.74 -1.42
#